data_b41124f78d7ec72cfd686e8636a5e46c
#
_entry.id   b41124f78d7ec72cfd686e8636a5e46c
#
_cell.length_a   1.000
_cell.length_b   1.000
_cell.length_c   1.000
_cell.angle_alpha   90.00
_cell.angle_beta   90.00
_cell.angle_gamma   90.00
#
_symmetry.space_group_name_H-M   'P 1'
#
loop_
_entity.id
_entity.type
_entity.pdbx_description
1 polymer ?
#
loop_
_entity_poly.entity_id
_entity_poly.type
_entity_poly.pdbx_seq_one_letter_code
_entity_poly.pdbx_strand_id
1 'polypeptide(L)'
;MTTPVHALVPAFDDRPVLASAPLKAGHAREELSHVGDPTWDLGPAVFRENARRCHVTVHFDVLEHADVQAAMRAYLYARLNVGLPGYHPKLPPASIRQAFNRARRFFAFARERLGRLDLGRIDQALIDAYARHLRDDSARRPVIVGQLLQVVTDLYHLRDHLPGGGLGFEPWAGQAAARVVGYRHVRENRTPRMPEEIVTPLLAWSLRYVTTFATDILAARVALDRLEAVRARLLAAERGLPDAERRLRQRARLERYLARRARQGRGVPIWTTAHNGCRRVGPLTGDRTPPSPCAPAR
;
A
#
# COMPACT_ATOMS: atom_id res chain seq x y z
N MET A 1 -21.92 -30.05 -31.63
CA MET A 1 -21.73 -28.60 -31.93
C MET A 1 -21.92 -27.84 -30.64
N THR A 2 -20.80 -27.48 -30.01
CA THR A 2 -20.78 -26.75 -28.73
C THR A 2 -20.78 -25.27 -29.07
N THR A 3 -21.86 -24.58 -28.75
CA THR A 3 -21.99 -23.11 -28.90
C THR A 3 -20.95 -22.44 -28.01
N PRO A 4 -20.10 -21.52 -28.51
CA PRO A 4 -19.17 -20.82 -27.65
C PRO A 4 -20.00 -19.90 -26.71
N VAL A 5 -19.84 -20.14 -25.41
CA VAL A 5 -20.32 -19.24 -24.38
C VAL A 5 -19.53 -17.93 -24.53
N HIS A 6 -20.11 -16.93 -25.18
CA HIS A 6 -19.60 -15.56 -25.14
C HIS A 6 -19.61 -15.13 -23.66
N ALA A 7 -18.44 -15.14 -23.03
CA ALA A 7 -18.30 -14.50 -21.73
C ALA A 7 -18.69 -13.02 -21.88
N LEU A 8 -19.80 -12.63 -21.27
CA LEU A 8 -20.26 -11.25 -21.21
C LEU A 8 -19.12 -10.41 -20.59
N VAL A 9 -18.61 -9.46 -21.38
CA VAL A 9 -17.62 -8.49 -20.83
C VAL A 9 -18.35 -7.71 -19.73
N PRO A 10 -17.87 -7.75 -18.47
CA PRO A 10 -18.56 -7.06 -17.37
C PRO A 10 -18.67 -5.57 -17.66
N ALA A 11 -19.78 -4.95 -17.20
CA ALA A 11 -19.94 -3.51 -17.25
C ALA A 11 -18.72 -2.82 -16.60
N PHE A 12 -18.47 -1.55 -16.95
CA PHE A 12 -17.27 -0.86 -16.44
C PHE A 12 -17.23 -0.84 -14.91
N ASP A 13 -18.36 -0.56 -14.28
CA ASP A 13 -18.50 -0.47 -12.83
C ASP A 13 -18.33 -1.82 -12.10
N ASP A 14 -18.60 -2.93 -12.78
CA ASP A 14 -18.48 -4.30 -12.24
C ASP A 14 -17.05 -4.86 -12.35
N ARG A 15 -16.12 -4.11 -12.92
CA ARG A 15 -14.74 -4.57 -13.09
C ARG A 15 -13.97 -4.49 -11.76
N PRO A 16 -13.19 -5.53 -11.39
CA PRO A 16 -12.35 -5.46 -10.20
C PRO A 16 -11.25 -4.40 -10.38
N VAL A 17 -11.07 -3.55 -9.38
CA VAL A 17 -10.12 -2.42 -9.43
C VAL A 17 -8.68 -2.87 -9.65
N LEU A 18 -8.30 -3.99 -9.06
CA LEU A 18 -6.96 -4.58 -9.16
C LEU A 18 -6.90 -5.70 -10.23
N ALA A 19 -7.52 -5.48 -11.39
CA ALA A 19 -7.64 -6.51 -12.43
C ALA A 19 -6.30 -7.10 -12.88
N SER A 20 -5.24 -6.29 -12.94
CA SER A 20 -3.93 -6.69 -13.45
C SER A 20 -2.80 -6.69 -12.39
N ALA A 21 -3.08 -6.28 -11.16
CA ALA A 21 -2.08 -6.21 -10.10
C ALA A 21 -1.82 -7.61 -9.48
N PRO A 22 -0.59 -7.91 -9.05
CA PRO A 22 -0.31 -9.05 -8.21
C PRO A 22 -0.99 -8.87 -6.85
N LEU A 23 -1.55 -9.96 -6.29
CA LEU A 23 -2.22 -9.96 -5.01
C LEU A 23 -1.40 -10.71 -3.95
N LYS A 24 -1.55 -10.31 -2.70
CA LYS A 24 -1.04 -11.05 -1.55
C LYS A 24 -1.71 -12.42 -1.46
N ALA A 25 -1.03 -13.39 -0.88
CA ALA A 25 -1.60 -14.69 -0.58
C ALA A 25 -2.86 -14.58 0.29
N GLY A 26 -3.88 -15.38 -0.02
CA GLY A 26 -5.14 -15.40 0.73
C GLY A 26 -6.20 -14.40 0.25
N HIS A 27 -5.96 -13.66 -0.84
CA HIS A 27 -6.95 -12.78 -1.47
C HIS A 27 -7.38 -13.36 -2.82
N ALA A 28 -8.70 -13.51 -3.02
CA ALA A 28 -9.29 -13.87 -4.30
C ALA A 28 -9.69 -12.61 -5.09
N ARG A 29 -9.72 -12.69 -6.43
CA ARG A 29 -10.06 -11.54 -7.26
C ARG A 29 -11.54 -11.15 -7.15
N GLU A 30 -12.39 -12.10 -6.82
CA GLU A 30 -13.84 -11.94 -6.63
C GLU A 30 -14.18 -11.14 -5.37
N GLU A 31 -13.25 -11.05 -4.42
CA GLU A 31 -13.41 -10.32 -3.16
C GLU A 31 -12.87 -8.88 -3.21
N LEU A 32 -12.34 -8.47 -4.37
CA LEU A 32 -11.76 -7.14 -4.54
C LEU A 32 -12.84 -6.08 -4.73
N SER A 33 -12.49 -4.84 -4.37
CA SER A 33 -13.33 -3.68 -4.72
C SER A 33 -13.54 -3.59 -6.23
N HIS A 34 -14.76 -3.21 -6.63
CA HIS A 34 -15.14 -2.95 -8.01
C HIS A 34 -15.10 -1.46 -8.32
N VAL A 35 -15.05 -1.11 -9.60
CA VAL A 35 -14.94 0.28 -10.04
C VAL A 35 -16.08 1.14 -9.54
N GLY A 36 -17.31 0.59 -9.52
CA GLY A 36 -18.52 1.27 -9.05
C GLY A 36 -18.59 1.49 -7.53
N ASP A 37 -17.75 0.81 -6.74
CA ASP A 37 -17.81 0.92 -5.29
C ASP A 37 -17.53 2.34 -4.79
N PRO A 38 -18.17 2.79 -3.71
CA PRO A 38 -17.93 4.10 -3.11
C PRO A 38 -16.52 4.23 -2.52
N THR A 39 -15.91 3.09 -2.22
CA THR A 39 -14.57 3.02 -1.62
C THR A 39 -13.77 1.88 -2.25
N TRP A 40 -12.53 2.16 -2.65
CA TRP A 40 -11.61 1.14 -3.14
C TRP A 40 -10.60 0.77 -2.05
N ASP A 41 -10.48 -0.52 -1.74
CA ASP A 41 -9.39 -1.05 -0.91
C ASP A 41 -8.32 -1.69 -1.81
N LEU A 42 -7.15 -1.09 -1.84
CA LEU A 42 -5.98 -1.56 -2.60
C LEU A 42 -4.99 -2.34 -1.72
N GLY A 43 -5.31 -2.53 -0.44
CA GLY A 43 -4.50 -3.28 0.52
C GLY A 43 -4.05 -4.66 0.04
N PRO A 44 -4.91 -5.43 -0.66
CA PRO A 44 -4.54 -6.73 -1.22
C PRO A 44 -3.34 -6.71 -2.18
N ALA A 45 -3.06 -5.58 -2.87
CA ALA A 45 -1.94 -5.44 -3.81
C ALA A 45 -0.79 -4.57 -3.26
N VAL A 46 -0.79 -4.19 -1.98
CA VAL A 46 0.27 -3.38 -1.38
C VAL A 46 1.11 -4.23 -0.44
N PHE A 47 2.28 -4.69 -0.91
CA PHE A 47 3.19 -5.61 -0.20
C PHE A 47 4.03 -4.91 0.88
N ARG A 48 3.44 -4.02 1.66
CA ARG A 48 4.07 -3.40 2.83
C ARG A 48 3.28 -3.79 4.07
N GLU A 49 3.95 -4.41 5.06
CA GLU A 49 3.30 -4.91 6.29
C GLU A 49 2.70 -3.78 7.15
N ASN A 50 3.34 -2.61 7.16
CA ASN A 50 2.93 -1.44 7.95
C ASN A 50 2.28 -0.33 7.11
N ALA A 51 1.72 -0.67 5.94
CA ALA A 51 0.93 0.29 5.18
C ALA A 51 -0.33 0.70 5.98
N ARG A 52 -0.45 1.98 6.32
CA ARG A 52 -1.66 2.47 6.99
C ARG A 52 -2.85 2.35 6.04
N ARG A 53 -3.99 1.88 6.54
CA ARG A 53 -5.22 1.70 5.75
C ARG A 53 -5.60 2.97 4.98
N CYS A 54 -5.48 4.14 5.58
CA CYS A 54 -5.75 5.41 4.93
C CYS A 54 -4.85 5.73 3.72
N HIS A 55 -3.73 5.02 3.52
CA HIS A 55 -2.85 5.20 2.36
C HIS A 55 -3.20 4.27 1.20
N VAL A 56 -3.92 3.20 1.46
CA VAL A 56 -4.28 2.18 0.47
C VAL A 56 -5.78 2.16 0.16
N THR A 57 -6.56 3.03 0.79
CA THR A 57 -7.99 3.17 0.58
C THR A 57 -8.30 4.49 -0.13
N VAL A 58 -9.19 4.46 -1.10
CA VAL A 58 -9.70 5.64 -1.82
C VAL A 58 -11.19 5.78 -1.56
N HIS A 59 -11.61 6.92 -1.06
CA HIS A 59 -13.00 7.26 -0.79
C HIS A 59 -13.49 8.27 -1.84
N PHE A 60 -14.51 7.92 -2.60
CA PHE A 60 -15.07 8.79 -3.66
C PHE A 60 -16.16 9.73 -3.16
N ASP A 61 -16.76 9.45 -2.01
CA ASP A 61 -17.75 10.28 -1.33
C ASP A 61 -17.20 11.66 -0.91
N VAL A 62 -15.89 11.81 -0.81
CA VAL A 62 -15.23 13.13 -0.60
C VAL A 62 -15.30 14.04 -1.83
N LEU A 63 -15.79 13.54 -2.97
CA LEU A 63 -16.03 14.29 -4.19
C LEU A 63 -17.55 14.58 -4.29
N GLU A 64 -17.92 15.85 -4.19
CA GLU A 64 -19.33 16.28 -4.10
C GLU A 64 -20.15 16.01 -5.37
N HIS A 65 -19.49 15.83 -6.52
CA HIS A 65 -20.15 15.81 -7.83
C HIS A 65 -19.97 14.47 -8.54
N ALA A 66 -21.07 13.89 -9.00
CA ALA A 66 -21.10 12.58 -9.67
C ALA A 66 -20.24 12.53 -10.96
N ASP A 67 -20.19 13.62 -11.74
CA ASP A 67 -19.34 13.72 -12.92
C ASP A 67 -17.85 13.67 -12.58
N VAL A 68 -17.45 14.32 -11.49
CA VAL A 68 -16.07 14.25 -10.98
C VAL A 68 -15.74 12.86 -10.42
N GLN A 69 -16.69 12.23 -9.72
CA GLN A 69 -16.52 10.86 -9.22
C GLN A 69 -16.31 9.87 -10.37
N ALA A 70 -17.14 9.95 -11.42
CA ALA A 70 -17.05 9.08 -12.60
C ALA A 70 -15.72 9.26 -13.34
N ALA A 71 -15.31 10.49 -13.61
CA ALA A 71 -14.03 10.79 -14.24
C ALA A 71 -12.84 10.32 -13.38
N MET A 72 -12.92 10.49 -12.05
CA MET A 72 -11.87 10.04 -11.13
C MET A 72 -11.74 8.52 -11.12
N ARG A 73 -12.84 7.78 -11.03
CA ARG A 73 -12.83 6.30 -11.11
C ARG A 73 -12.20 5.82 -12.41
N ALA A 74 -12.65 6.40 -13.55
CA ALA A 74 -12.13 6.04 -14.86
C ALA A 74 -10.62 6.29 -14.96
N TYR A 75 -10.15 7.47 -14.56
CA TYR A 75 -8.75 7.84 -14.59
C TYR A 75 -7.89 6.92 -13.70
N LEU A 76 -8.28 6.71 -12.46
CA LEU A 76 -7.53 5.89 -11.54
C LEU A 76 -7.52 4.41 -11.95
N TYR A 77 -8.63 3.88 -12.46
CA TYR A 77 -8.72 2.53 -13.00
C TYR A 77 -7.76 2.35 -14.18
N ALA A 78 -7.77 3.28 -15.13
CA ALA A 78 -6.86 3.25 -16.27
C ALA A 78 -5.39 3.31 -15.81
N ARG A 79 -5.05 4.20 -14.89
CA ARG A 79 -3.69 4.31 -14.33
C ARG A 79 -3.22 3.03 -13.63
N LEU A 80 -4.10 2.31 -12.95
CA LEU A 80 -3.76 1.06 -12.25
C LEU A 80 -3.58 -0.12 -13.20
N ASN A 81 -4.37 -0.19 -14.27
CA ASN A 81 -4.48 -1.38 -15.09
C ASN A 81 -3.88 -1.25 -16.49
N VAL A 82 -3.67 -0.02 -16.97
CA VAL A 82 -3.11 0.25 -18.29
C VAL A 82 -1.66 0.73 -18.17
N GLY A 83 -0.73 0.00 -18.81
CA GLY A 83 0.64 0.45 -19.01
C GLY A 83 0.75 1.08 -20.40
N LEU A 84 1.37 2.25 -20.49
CA LEU A 84 1.60 2.95 -21.77
C LEU A 84 3.06 2.77 -22.16
N PRO A 85 3.39 1.88 -23.12
CA PRO A 85 4.76 1.65 -23.57
C PRO A 85 5.43 2.95 -23.99
N GLY A 86 6.66 3.16 -23.54
CA GLY A 86 7.44 4.36 -23.88
C GLY A 86 7.02 5.64 -23.14
N TYR A 87 5.93 5.61 -22.37
CA TYR A 87 5.44 6.78 -21.66
C TYR A 87 5.35 6.57 -20.14
N HIS A 88 4.45 5.71 -19.67
CA HIS A 88 4.26 5.45 -18.24
C HIS A 88 4.01 3.98 -17.95
N PRO A 89 4.66 3.40 -16.93
CA PRO A 89 4.24 2.12 -16.36
C PRO A 89 2.88 2.28 -15.67
N LYS A 90 2.25 1.13 -15.38
CA LYS A 90 1.07 1.09 -14.49
C LYS A 90 1.38 1.75 -13.16
N LEU A 91 0.39 2.46 -12.62
CA LEU A 91 0.53 3.09 -11.31
C LEU A 91 0.64 1.99 -10.23
N PRO A 92 1.68 2.00 -9.39
CA PRO A 92 1.72 1.11 -8.23
C PRO A 92 0.53 1.40 -7.30
N PRO A 93 -0.19 0.37 -6.79
CA PRO A 93 -1.33 0.58 -5.89
C PRO A 93 -1.02 1.46 -4.68
N ALA A 94 0.20 1.39 -4.15
CA ALA A 94 0.66 2.25 -3.05
C ALA A 94 0.72 3.76 -3.39
N SER A 95 0.69 4.13 -4.67
CA SER A 95 0.77 5.52 -5.14
C SER A 95 -0.60 6.13 -5.49
N ILE A 96 -1.69 5.35 -5.36
CA ILE A 96 -3.03 5.75 -5.78
C ILE A 96 -3.49 7.06 -5.11
N ARG A 97 -3.20 7.24 -3.83
CA ARG A 97 -3.59 8.43 -3.08
C ARG A 97 -2.96 9.71 -3.64
N GLN A 98 -1.72 9.62 -4.10
CA GLN A 98 -1.07 10.76 -4.74
C GLN A 98 -1.70 11.10 -6.08
N ALA A 99 -2.02 10.07 -6.90
CA ALA A 99 -2.72 10.25 -8.16
C ALA A 99 -4.11 10.85 -7.95
N PHE A 100 -4.89 10.33 -6.98
CA PHE A 100 -6.18 10.87 -6.58
C PHE A 100 -6.09 12.35 -6.20
N ASN A 101 -5.18 12.73 -5.32
CA ASN A 101 -5.02 14.10 -4.85
C ASN A 101 -4.62 15.07 -5.98
N ARG A 102 -3.79 14.61 -6.93
CA ARG A 102 -3.40 15.41 -8.10
C ARG A 102 -4.58 15.60 -9.04
N ALA A 103 -5.28 14.50 -9.39
CA ALA A 103 -6.44 14.54 -10.29
C ALA A 103 -7.59 15.35 -9.70
N ARG A 104 -7.87 15.23 -8.40
CA ARG A 104 -8.92 16.01 -7.71
C ARG A 104 -8.75 17.52 -7.92
N ARG A 105 -7.52 18.02 -7.84
CA ARG A 105 -7.24 19.46 -8.04
C ARG A 105 -7.55 19.89 -9.47
N PHE A 106 -7.14 19.12 -10.45
CA PHE A 106 -7.42 19.43 -11.86
C PHE A 106 -8.91 19.32 -12.19
N PHE A 107 -9.57 18.27 -11.74
CA PHE A 107 -10.99 18.06 -12.01
C PHE A 107 -11.87 19.12 -11.34
N ALA A 108 -11.55 19.53 -10.11
CA ALA A 108 -12.24 20.64 -9.45
C ALA A 108 -12.07 21.93 -10.24
N PHE A 109 -10.85 22.27 -10.65
CA PHE A 109 -10.55 23.45 -11.45
C PHE A 109 -11.27 23.45 -12.81
N ALA A 110 -11.25 22.32 -13.52
CA ALA A 110 -11.91 22.19 -14.81
C ALA A 110 -13.44 22.30 -14.68
N ARG A 111 -14.01 21.63 -13.67
CA ARG A 111 -15.44 21.67 -13.41
C ARG A 111 -15.96 23.07 -13.06
N GLU A 112 -15.22 23.78 -12.22
CA GLU A 112 -15.57 25.18 -11.86
C GLU A 112 -15.72 26.06 -13.10
N ARG A 113 -14.88 25.88 -14.11
CA ARG A 113 -14.91 26.67 -15.37
C ARG A 113 -15.92 26.19 -16.40
N LEU A 114 -16.17 24.89 -16.45
CA LEU A 114 -17.05 24.27 -17.40
C LEU A 114 -18.52 24.15 -16.90
N GLY A 115 -18.76 24.38 -15.60
CA GLY A 115 -20.03 24.13 -14.92
C GLY A 115 -20.29 22.64 -14.66
N ARG A 116 -19.81 21.77 -15.54
CA ARG A 116 -19.83 20.32 -15.43
C ARG A 116 -18.52 19.76 -15.97
N LEU A 117 -17.99 18.71 -15.32
CA LEU A 117 -16.78 18.06 -15.80
C LEU A 117 -17.08 17.20 -17.03
N ASP A 118 -16.55 17.64 -18.16
CA ASP A 118 -16.56 16.92 -19.42
C ASP A 118 -15.14 16.98 -20.01
N LEU A 119 -14.47 15.85 -20.06
CA LEU A 119 -13.07 15.79 -20.51
C LEU A 119 -12.91 16.16 -22.00
N GLY A 120 -13.93 15.88 -22.81
CA GLY A 120 -13.93 16.23 -24.24
C GLY A 120 -14.08 17.75 -24.52
N ARG A 121 -14.52 18.52 -23.53
CA ARG A 121 -14.64 19.98 -23.62
C ARG A 121 -13.41 20.74 -23.11
N ILE A 122 -12.44 20.03 -22.56
CA ILE A 122 -11.20 20.63 -22.10
C ILE A 122 -10.36 20.99 -23.32
N ASP A 123 -10.02 22.26 -23.45
CA ASP A 123 -9.17 22.81 -24.51
C ASP A 123 -7.79 23.28 -23.99
N GLN A 124 -6.95 23.72 -24.93
CA GLN A 124 -5.62 24.23 -24.60
C GLN A 124 -5.68 25.47 -23.68
N ALA A 125 -6.68 26.34 -23.87
CA ALA A 125 -6.82 27.55 -23.07
C ALA A 125 -7.11 27.23 -21.59
N LEU A 126 -7.94 26.21 -21.32
CA LEU A 126 -8.26 25.75 -19.98
C LEU A 126 -7.04 25.13 -19.29
N ILE A 127 -6.24 24.30 -19.99
CA ILE A 127 -5.04 23.71 -19.40
C ILE A 127 -3.95 24.75 -19.16
N ASP A 128 -3.84 25.78 -20.02
CA ASP A 128 -2.92 26.90 -19.79
C ASP A 128 -3.36 27.78 -18.62
N ALA A 129 -4.67 27.98 -18.47
CA ALA A 129 -5.22 28.66 -17.29
C ALA A 129 -4.94 27.88 -16.00
N TYR A 130 -5.04 26.52 -16.05
CA TYR A 130 -4.66 25.68 -14.90
C TYR A 130 -3.18 25.80 -14.59
N ALA A 131 -2.32 25.76 -15.61
CA ALA A 131 -0.86 25.91 -15.43
C ALA A 131 -0.52 27.28 -14.81
N ARG A 132 -1.20 28.37 -15.21
CA ARG A 132 -1.05 29.69 -14.60
C ARG A 132 -1.51 29.68 -13.16
N HIS A 133 -2.73 29.20 -12.89
CA HIS A 133 -3.28 29.08 -11.54
C HIS A 133 -2.34 28.34 -10.56
N LEU A 134 -1.66 27.29 -11.05
CA LEU A 134 -0.70 26.56 -10.23
C LEU A 134 0.59 27.33 -9.96
N ARG A 135 1.02 28.20 -10.89
CA ARG A 135 2.25 29.02 -10.76
C ARG A 135 2.01 30.24 -9.88
N ASP A 136 0.80 30.79 -9.90
CA ASP A 136 0.45 31.98 -9.10
C ASP A 136 0.52 31.70 -7.59
N ASP A 137 0.44 30.43 -7.19
CA ASP A 137 0.76 29.99 -5.84
C ASP A 137 2.30 29.92 -5.63
N SER A 138 2.87 31.03 -5.24
CA SER A 138 4.32 31.21 -5.04
C SER A 138 4.95 30.25 -4.03
N ALA A 139 4.14 29.62 -3.18
CA ALA A 139 4.60 28.60 -2.22
C ALA A 139 4.93 27.25 -2.90
N ARG A 140 4.49 27.03 -4.14
CA ARG A 140 4.70 25.75 -4.83
C ARG A 140 6.03 25.73 -5.58
N ARG A 141 6.79 24.67 -5.34
CA ARG A 141 8.02 24.41 -6.11
C ARG A 141 7.67 23.97 -7.54
N PRO A 142 8.45 24.39 -8.58
CA PRO A 142 8.19 23.99 -9.98
C PRO A 142 8.03 22.47 -10.18
N VAL A 143 8.78 21.64 -9.45
CA VAL A 143 8.65 20.18 -9.51
C VAL A 143 7.26 19.70 -9.12
N ILE A 144 6.64 20.33 -8.12
CA ILE A 144 5.29 19.99 -7.68
C ILE A 144 4.26 20.43 -8.72
N VAL A 145 4.43 21.61 -9.28
CA VAL A 145 3.57 22.11 -10.37
C VAL A 145 3.64 21.16 -11.57
N GLY A 146 4.84 20.74 -12.00
CA GLY A 146 5.00 19.75 -13.05
C GLY A 146 4.30 18.41 -12.77
N GLN A 147 4.36 17.94 -11.51
CA GLN A 147 3.64 16.74 -11.10
C GLN A 147 2.12 16.89 -11.11
N LEU A 148 1.58 18.07 -10.84
CA LEU A 148 0.14 18.35 -10.92
C LEU A 148 -0.32 18.43 -12.38
N LEU A 149 0.47 19.02 -13.26
CA LEU A 149 0.21 19.08 -14.69
C LEU A 149 0.30 17.72 -15.39
N GLN A 150 1.02 16.75 -14.79
CA GLN A 150 1.12 15.39 -15.33
C GLN A 150 -0.24 14.73 -15.55
N VAL A 151 -1.24 15.03 -14.73
CA VAL A 151 -2.61 14.52 -14.87
C VAL A 151 -3.19 14.88 -16.24
N VAL A 152 -2.91 16.08 -16.74
CA VAL A 152 -3.40 16.54 -18.05
C VAL A 152 -2.80 15.70 -19.18
N THR A 153 -1.49 15.44 -19.10
CA THR A 153 -0.80 14.59 -20.08
C THR A 153 -1.28 13.13 -19.97
N ASP A 154 -1.51 12.64 -18.76
CA ASP A 154 -2.07 11.29 -18.53
C ASP A 154 -3.46 11.14 -19.19
N LEU A 155 -4.34 12.12 -19.08
CA LEU A 155 -5.68 12.10 -19.70
C LEU A 155 -5.64 12.02 -21.21
N TYR A 156 -4.64 12.62 -21.85
CA TYR A 156 -4.40 12.49 -23.30
C TYR A 156 -3.96 11.07 -23.65
N HIS A 157 -2.93 10.55 -22.99
CA HIS A 157 -2.38 9.24 -23.29
C HIS A 157 -3.34 8.09 -22.92
N LEU A 158 -4.23 8.29 -21.96
CA LEU A 158 -5.23 7.30 -21.54
C LEU A 158 -6.58 7.44 -22.24
N ARG A 159 -6.76 8.40 -23.17
CA ARG A 159 -8.06 8.74 -23.78
C ARG A 159 -8.85 7.54 -24.32
N ASP A 160 -8.14 6.57 -24.92
CA ASP A 160 -8.75 5.37 -25.51
C ASP A 160 -9.20 4.33 -24.45
N HIS A 161 -8.82 4.55 -23.19
CA HIS A 161 -9.13 3.70 -22.03
C HIS A 161 -10.08 4.36 -21.03
N LEU A 162 -10.53 5.58 -21.32
CA LEU A 162 -11.45 6.33 -20.47
C LEU A 162 -12.87 6.23 -21.03
N PRO A 163 -13.87 5.81 -20.25
CA PRO A 163 -15.27 5.92 -20.64
C PRO A 163 -15.62 7.38 -20.98
N GLY A 164 -16.15 7.61 -22.16
CA GLY A 164 -16.42 8.97 -22.65
C GLY A 164 -15.21 9.70 -23.25
N GLY A 165 -14.07 9.00 -23.39
CA GLY A 165 -12.84 9.56 -23.94
C GLY A 165 -12.06 10.40 -22.92
N GLY A 166 -10.90 10.90 -23.36
CA GLY A 166 -10.03 11.81 -22.62
C GLY A 166 -9.85 13.12 -23.40
N LEU A 167 -8.64 13.71 -23.32
CA LEU A 167 -8.32 14.90 -24.12
C LEU A 167 -8.19 14.52 -25.59
N GLY A 168 -8.91 15.24 -26.46
CA GLY A 168 -8.87 15.04 -27.91
C GLY A 168 -7.63 15.60 -28.61
N PHE A 169 -6.74 16.26 -27.88
CA PHE A 169 -5.53 16.89 -28.43
C PHE A 169 -4.34 16.66 -27.50
N GLU A 170 -3.13 16.76 -28.04
CA GLU A 170 -1.89 16.60 -27.29
C GLU A 170 -1.56 17.90 -26.53
N PRO A 171 -1.54 17.88 -25.19
CA PRO A 171 -1.25 19.05 -24.37
C PRO A 171 0.15 19.63 -24.69
N TRP A 172 0.24 20.95 -24.79
CA TRP A 172 1.49 21.70 -24.99
C TRP A 172 2.36 21.18 -26.15
N ALA A 173 1.72 20.69 -27.22
CA ALA A 173 2.38 20.11 -28.39
C ALA A 173 3.43 19.04 -28.02
N GLY A 174 3.09 18.15 -27.07
CA GLY A 174 3.94 17.05 -26.64
C GLY A 174 5.08 17.44 -25.67
N GLN A 175 5.14 18.69 -25.24
CA GLN A 175 6.13 19.06 -24.23
C GLN A 175 5.82 18.41 -22.88
N ALA A 176 6.83 17.84 -22.26
CA ALA A 176 6.68 17.27 -20.92
C ALA A 176 6.23 18.35 -19.91
N ALA A 177 5.27 18.02 -19.05
CA ALA A 177 4.71 18.91 -18.03
C ALA A 177 5.79 19.62 -17.17
N ALA A 178 6.90 18.94 -16.88
CA ALA A 178 8.04 19.52 -16.19
C ALA A 178 8.69 20.67 -16.96
N ARG A 179 8.78 20.56 -18.30
CA ARG A 179 9.37 21.63 -19.15
C ARG A 179 8.44 22.83 -19.24
N VAL A 180 7.13 22.62 -19.30
CA VAL A 180 6.12 23.68 -19.32
C VAL A 180 6.28 24.63 -18.14
N VAL A 181 6.70 24.12 -16.98
CA VAL A 181 6.92 24.91 -15.75
C VAL A 181 8.36 25.38 -15.59
N GLY A 182 9.22 25.19 -16.58
CA GLY A 182 10.63 25.56 -16.51
C GLY A 182 11.46 24.70 -15.56
N TYR A 183 10.92 23.56 -15.10
CA TYR A 183 11.68 22.65 -14.25
C TYR A 183 12.74 21.91 -15.08
N ARG A 184 14.00 22.12 -14.74
CA ARG A 184 15.12 21.34 -15.25
C ARG A 184 15.49 20.29 -14.21
N HIS A 185 15.53 19.03 -14.64
CA HIS A 185 15.98 17.94 -13.77
C HIS A 185 17.46 18.20 -13.41
N VAL A 186 17.73 18.46 -12.14
CA VAL A 186 19.10 18.55 -11.65
C VAL A 186 19.63 17.13 -11.62
N ARG A 187 20.66 16.86 -12.45
CA ARG A 187 21.28 15.51 -12.54
C ARG A 187 22.02 15.12 -11.27
N GLU A 188 22.43 16.11 -10.49
CA GLU A 188 23.21 15.88 -9.29
C GLU A 188 22.29 15.77 -8.06
N ASN A 189 22.48 14.72 -7.28
CA ASN A 189 21.76 14.54 -6.04
C ASN A 189 22.24 15.62 -5.05
N ARG A 190 21.32 16.49 -4.58
CA ARG A 190 21.63 17.53 -3.57
C ARG A 190 21.82 16.98 -2.17
N THR A 191 21.41 15.74 -1.94
CA THR A 191 21.65 15.10 -0.64
C THR A 191 23.14 14.79 -0.52
N PRO A 192 23.82 15.29 0.51
CA PRO A 192 25.21 14.92 0.75
C PRO A 192 25.38 13.41 0.76
N ARG A 193 26.48 12.95 0.20
CA ARG A 193 26.84 11.53 0.31
C ARG A 193 27.05 11.18 1.76
N MET A 194 26.58 10.01 2.15
CA MET A 194 26.84 9.50 3.49
C MET A 194 28.37 9.33 3.65
N PRO A 195 28.97 9.84 4.73
CA PRO A 195 30.40 9.69 4.97
C PRO A 195 30.84 8.22 4.96
N GLU A 196 32.05 7.97 4.48
CA GLU A 196 32.56 6.60 4.32
C GLU A 196 32.71 5.88 5.65
N GLU A 197 32.99 6.62 6.72
CA GLU A 197 33.08 6.13 8.09
C GLU A 197 31.75 5.52 8.59
N ILE A 198 30.62 5.92 7.98
CA ILE A 198 29.30 5.38 8.30
C ILE A 198 28.93 4.27 7.33
N VAL A 199 29.22 4.45 6.03
CA VAL A 199 28.85 3.47 4.99
C VAL A 199 29.61 2.16 5.16
N THR A 200 30.91 2.22 5.43
CA THR A 200 31.79 1.04 5.52
C THR A 200 31.34 0.06 6.62
N PRO A 201 31.14 0.49 7.87
CA PRO A 201 30.64 -0.42 8.90
C PRO A 201 29.19 -0.90 8.62
N LEU A 202 28.34 -0.05 8.04
CA LEU A 202 26.97 -0.44 7.68
C LEU A 202 26.97 -1.56 6.63
N LEU A 203 27.79 -1.45 5.60
CA LEU A 203 27.96 -2.48 4.57
C LEU A 203 28.55 -3.76 5.17
N ALA A 204 29.58 -3.65 6.01
CA ALA A 204 30.20 -4.80 6.67
C ALA A 204 29.17 -5.57 7.52
N TRP A 205 28.36 -4.88 8.31
CA TRP A 205 27.29 -5.49 9.07
C TRP A 205 26.20 -6.09 8.21
N SER A 206 25.79 -5.39 7.14
CA SER A 206 24.78 -5.89 6.19
C SER A 206 25.24 -7.19 5.53
N LEU A 207 26.50 -7.24 5.09
CA LEU A 207 27.10 -8.47 4.56
C LEU A 207 27.11 -9.58 5.60
N ARG A 208 27.51 -9.28 6.85
CA ARG A 208 27.53 -10.26 7.93
C ARG A 208 26.14 -10.83 8.23
N TYR A 209 25.08 -9.99 8.16
CA TYR A 209 23.71 -10.47 8.28
C TYR A 209 23.35 -11.45 7.17
N VAL A 210 23.71 -11.15 5.93
CA VAL A 210 23.39 -12.01 4.78
C VAL A 210 24.25 -13.28 4.76
N THR A 211 25.55 -13.18 5.07
CA THR A 211 26.48 -14.32 4.94
C THR A 211 26.54 -15.23 6.17
N THR A 212 26.34 -14.65 7.36
CA THR A 212 26.52 -15.39 8.63
C THR A 212 25.19 -15.69 9.31
N PHE A 213 24.30 -14.68 9.44
CA PHE A 213 23.09 -14.85 10.25
C PHE A 213 21.86 -15.29 9.45
N ALA A 214 21.86 -15.14 8.13
CA ALA A 214 20.68 -15.44 7.31
C ALA A 214 20.21 -16.90 7.48
N THR A 215 21.12 -17.85 7.58
CA THR A 215 20.78 -19.27 7.74
C THR A 215 19.99 -19.49 9.04
N ASP A 216 20.45 -18.92 10.15
CA ASP A 216 19.78 -19.05 11.44
C ASP A 216 18.45 -18.33 11.46
N ILE A 217 18.38 -17.14 10.84
CA ILE A 217 17.14 -16.36 10.72
C ILE A 217 16.09 -17.13 9.90
N LEU A 218 16.49 -17.72 8.78
CA LEU A 218 15.60 -18.53 7.95
C LEU A 218 15.15 -19.80 8.66
N ALA A 219 16.06 -20.49 9.37
CA ALA A 219 15.70 -21.64 10.18
C ALA A 219 14.72 -21.29 11.30
N ALA A 220 14.93 -20.17 11.98
CA ALA A 220 14.01 -19.66 13.00
C ALA A 220 12.63 -19.31 12.40
N ARG A 221 12.58 -18.72 11.20
CA ARG A 221 11.33 -18.44 10.49
C ARG A 221 10.56 -19.72 10.17
N VAL A 222 11.23 -20.73 9.61
CA VAL A 222 10.61 -22.03 9.34
C VAL A 222 10.07 -22.67 10.61
N ALA A 223 10.81 -22.57 11.72
CA ALA A 223 10.35 -23.09 13.00
C ALA A 223 9.12 -22.35 13.52
N LEU A 224 9.08 -21.03 13.37
CA LEU A 224 7.92 -20.18 13.72
C LEU A 224 6.70 -20.56 12.88
N ASP A 225 6.83 -20.65 11.56
CA ASP A 225 5.72 -21.02 10.66
C ASP A 225 5.12 -22.39 11.04
N ARG A 226 5.96 -23.36 11.42
CA ARG A 226 5.49 -24.66 11.94
C ARG A 226 4.69 -24.52 13.24
N LEU A 227 5.14 -23.70 14.16
CA LEU A 227 4.45 -23.45 15.43
C LEU A 227 3.12 -22.73 15.20
N GLU A 228 3.09 -21.75 14.32
CA GLU A 228 1.86 -21.03 13.93
C GLU A 228 0.85 -21.97 13.25
N ALA A 229 1.29 -22.87 12.38
CA ALA A 229 0.44 -23.89 11.78
C ALA A 229 -0.14 -24.87 12.82
N VAL A 230 0.63 -25.25 13.84
CA VAL A 230 0.16 -26.06 14.95
C VAL A 230 -0.88 -25.28 15.76
N ARG A 231 -0.59 -24.02 16.09
CA ARG A 231 -1.52 -23.14 16.82
C ARG A 231 -2.84 -22.99 16.05
N ALA A 232 -2.80 -22.72 14.75
CA ALA A 232 -3.98 -22.58 13.92
C ALA A 232 -4.85 -23.85 13.95
N ARG A 233 -4.25 -25.04 13.82
CA ARG A 233 -4.95 -26.34 13.93
C ARG A 233 -5.61 -26.53 15.29
N LEU A 234 -4.92 -26.18 16.38
CA LEU A 234 -5.45 -26.29 17.72
C LEU A 234 -6.63 -25.35 17.94
N LEU A 235 -6.54 -24.10 17.47
CA LEU A 235 -7.64 -23.13 17.54
C LEU A 235 -8.84 -23.57 16.71
N ALA A 236 -8.61 -24.15 15.54
CA ALA A 236 -9.67 -24.68 14.69
C ALA A 236 -10.40 -25.88 15.37
N ALA A 237 -9.65 -26.77 15.99
CA ALA A 237 -10.21 -27.92 16.73
C ALA A 237 -10.97 -27.53 18.01
N GLU A 238 -10.73 -26.34 18.54
CA GLU A 238 -11.41 -25.80 19.71
C GLU A 238 -12.56 -24.83 19.35
N ARG A 239 -12.76 -24.56 18.04
CA ARG A 239 -13.83 -23.68 17.58
C ARG A 239 -15.20 -24.29 17.87
N GLY A 240 -16.06 -23.50 18.53
CA GLY A 240 -17.42 -23.95 18.92
C GLY A 240 -17.52 -24.76 20.22
N LEU A 241 -16.38 -25.07 20.86
CA LEU A 241 -16.44 -25.73 22.19
C LEU A 241 -16.85 -24.75 23.28
N PRO A 242 -17.60 -25.21 24.30
CA PRO A 242 -17.87 -24.44 25.51
C PRO A 242 -16.57 -24.03 26.23
N ASP A 243 -16.59 -22.87 26.86
CA ASP A 243 -15.39 -22.30 27.50
C ASP A 243 -14.77 -23.20 28.57
N ALA A 244 -15.59 -23.91 29.32
CA ALA A 244 -15.15 -24.86 30.35
C ALA A 244 -14.37 -26.03 29.73
N GLU A 245 -14.89 -26.62 28.66
CA GLU A 245 -14.22 -27.71 27.94
C GLU A 245 -12.95 -27.27 27.28
N ARG A 246 -12.94 -26.08 26.67
CA ARG A 246 -11.74 -25.47 26.07
C ARG A 246 -10.62 -25.28 27.10
N ARG A 247 -10.94 -24.72 28.28
CA ARG A 247 -9.97 -24.57 29.38
C ARG A 247 -9.44 -25.91 29.88
N LEU A 248 -10.28 -26.91 29.99
CA LEU A 248 -9.86 -28.26 30.41
C LEU A 248 -8.84 -28.86 29.40
N ARG A 249 -9.13 -28.77 28.10
CA ARG A 249 -8.25 -29.24 27.02
C ARG A 249 -6.90 -28.46 27.00
N GLN A 250 -6.94 -27.16 27.20
CA GLN A 250 -5.74 -26.32 27.25
C GLN A 250 -4.87 -26.68 28.47
N ARG A 251 -5.47 -26.87 29.63
CA ARG A 251 -4.76 -27.29 30.85
C ARG A 251 -4.11 -28.66 30.67
N ALA A 252 -4.84 -29.66 30.19
CA ALA A 252 -4.29 -31.00 29.96
C ALA A 252 -3.14 -31.00 28.93
N ARG A 253 -3.19 -30.09 27.95
CA ARG A 253 -2.10 -29.90 26.98
C ARG A 253 -0.86 -29.27 27.61
N LEU A 254 -1.06 -28.27 28.47
CA LEU A 254 0.00 -27.62 29.21
C LEU A 254 0.69 -28.62 30.15
N GLU A 255 -0.07 -29.39 30.90
CA GLU A 255 0.46 -30.41 31.82
C GLU A 255 1.31 -31.46 31.08
N ARG A 256 0.82 -31.96 29.94
CA ARG A 256 1.59 -32.88 29.10
C ARG A 256 2.89 -32.25 28.57
N TYR A 257 2.84 -30.98 28.19
CA TYR A 257 4.02 -30.24 27.74
C TYR A 257 5.05 -30.10 28.87
N LEU A 258 4.63 -29.68 30.06
CA LEU A 258 5.48 -29.53 31.24
C LEU A 258 6.12 -30.85 31.67
N ALA A 259 5.32 -31.93 31.71
CA ALA A 259 5.82 -33.26 32.02
C ALA A 259 6.88 -33.76 31.02
N ARG A 260 6.69 -33.47 29.72
CA ARG A 260 7.69 -33.78 28.71
C ARG A 260 9.00 -32.97 28.93
N ARG A 261 8.88 -31.67 29.23
CA ARG A 261 10.03 -30.81 29.52
C ARG A 261 10.82 -31.30 30.73
N ALA A 262 10.12 -31.64 31.81
CA ALA A 262 10.75 -32.19 33.02
C ALA A 262 11.50 -33.48 32.73
N ARG A 263 10.91 -34.42 31.94
CA ARG A 263 11.63 -35.66 31.54
C ARG A 263 12.87 -35.41 30.69
N GLN A 264 12.92 -34.29 29.97
CA GLN A 264 14.07 -33.88 29.17
C GLN A 264 15.14 -33.08 29.99
N GLY A 265 14.94 -32.90 31.29
CA GLY A 265 15.80 -32.04 32.12
C GLY A 265 15.74 -30.56 31.74
N ARG A 266 14.73 -30.14 31.02
CA ARG A 266 14.59 -28.74 30.56
C ARG A 266 13.66 -27.98 31.49
N GLY A 267 14.09 -26.81 31.95
CA GLY A 267 13.26 -25.90 32.76
C GLY A 267 12.04 -25.38 32.04
N VAL A 268 11.15 -24.76 32.80
CA VAL A 268 9.93 -24.09 32.25
C VAL A 268 10.37 -22.92 31.37
N PRO A 269 9.79 -22.76 30.17
CA PRO A 269 10.10 -21.59 29.34
C PRO A 269 9.74 -20.30 30.08
N ILE A 270 10.68 -19.39 30.15
CA ILE A 270 10.47 -18.07 30.74
C ILE A 270 10.21 -17.10 29.59
N TRP A 271 9.14 -16.32 29.71
CA TRP A 271 8.89 -15.26 28.76
C TRP A 271 9.62 -13.98 29.19
N THR A 272 10.56 -13.52 28.36
CA THR A 272 11.23 -12.25 28.59
C THR A 272 10.59 -11.19 27.70
N THR A 273 9.88 -10.23 28.29
CA THR A 273 9.48 -9.00 27.60
C THR A 273 10.57 -7.96 27.76
N ALA A 274 11.20 -7.57 26.67
CA ALA A 274 12.05 -6.38 26.64
C ALA A 274 11.15 -5.16 26.46
N HIS A 275 11.02 -4.34 27.50
CA HIS A 275 10.38 -3.02 27.39
C HIS A 275 11.46 -1.99 27.78
N ASN A 276 11.75 -1.05 26.91
CA ASN A 276 12.73 0.04 27.13
C ASN A 276 14.12 -0.42 27.64
N GLY A 277 14.68 -1.47 27.03
CA GLY A 277 16.03 -1.92 27.37
C GLY A 277 16.16 -2.74 28.67
N CYS A 278 15.13 -2.85 29.49
CA CYS A 278 15.12 -3.69 30.68
C CYS A 278 14.54 -5.09 30.37
N ARG A 279 15.33 -6.14 30.53
CA ARG A 279 14.85 -7.53 30.51
C ARG A 279 14.13 -7.82 31.81
N ARG A 280 12.82 -8.01 31.80
CA ARG A 280 12.10 -8.62 32.92
C ARG A 280 12.08 -10.13 32.74
N VAL A 281 12.75 -10.83 33.58
CA VAL A 281 12.68 -12.29 33.73
C VAL A 281 11.70 -12.57 34.86
N GLY A 282 10.48 -13.06 34.53
CA GLY A 282 9.52 -13.48 35.54
C GLY A 282 9.41 -15.00 35.57
N PRO A 283 9.49 -15.64 36.74
CA PRO A 283 9.15 -17.06 36.84
C PRO A 283 7.64 -17.26 36.67
N LEU A 284 7.25 -18.33 35.98
CA LEU A 284 5.86 -18.76 35.85
C LEU A 284 5.28 -19.36 37.14
N THR A 285 5.99 -19.24 38.24
CA THR A 285 5.54 -19.65 39.57
C THR A 285 4.85 -18.47 40.25
N GLY A 286 3.67 -18.72 40.81
CA GLY A 286 2.70 -17.75 41.32
C GLY A 286 3.10 -16.86 42.51
N ASP A 287 4.38 -16.58 42.71
CA ASP A 287 4.84 -15.66 43.74
C ASP A 287 4.92 -14.24 43.17
N ARG A 288 3.94 -13.43 43.52
CA ARG A 288 3.85 -12.01 43.17
C ARG A 288 4.68 -11.17 44.15
N THR A 289 5.98 -11.23 44.10
CA THR A 289 6.84 -10.18 44.66
C THR A 289 7.00 -9.05 43.61
N PRO A 290 6.64 -7.81 43.90
CA PRO A 290 6.81 -6.72 42.97
C PRO A 290 8.32 -6.49 42.71
N PRO A 291 8.72 -6.25 41.46
CA PRO A 291 10.11 -5.97 41.14
C PRO A 291 10.53 -4.62 41.71
N SER A 292 11.70 -4.57 42.32
CA SER A 292 12.36 -3.32 42.70
C SER A 292 12.50 -2.35 41.54
N PRO A 293 12.32 -1.04 41.74
CA PRO A 293 12.48 -0.05 40.68
C PRO A 293 13.93 -0.04 40.18
N CYS A 294 14.13 -0.10 38.88
CA CYS A 294 15.43 0.08 38.24
C CYS A 294 16.02 1.46 38.63
N ALA A 295 17.22 1.46 39.21
CA ALA A 295 18.00 2.67 39.37
C ALA A 295 18.35 3.27 38.00
N PRO A 296 18.35 4.62 37.84
CA PRO A 296 18.74 5.24 36.59
C PRO A 296 20.20 4.98 36.29
N ALA A 297 20.50 4.54 35.07
CA ALA A 297 21.86 4.46 34.57
C ALA A 297 22.48 5.86 34.49
N ARG A 298 23.66 6.02 35.09
CA ARG A 298 24.51 7.22 34.95
C ARG A 298 25.19 7.23 33.60
#